data_3af9f16f5b762af42c334703f5c3f101
#
_entry.id   3af9f16f5b762af42c334703f5c3f101
#
_cell.length_a   1.000
_cell.length_b   1.000
_cell.length_c   1.000
_cell.angle_alpha   90.00
_cell.angle_beta   90.00
_cell.angle_gamma   90.00
#
_symmetry.space_group_name_H-M   'P 1'
#
loop_
_entity.id
_entity.type
_entity.pdbx_description
1 polymer ?
#
loop_
_entity_poly.entity_id
_entity_poly.type
_entity_poly.pdbx_seq_one_letter_code
_entity_poly.pdbx_strand_id
1 'polypeptide(L)'
;MVRARNLAKRFGDKRVFDGLDLDLPPGGFLLVTGPNGSGKTTLLRVLAQLAAPTRGELVLPPREVVGYIGHEPLVYRELTPLENLTLFARLYRVPERGARVGMLLERFGLWGARHDRVSTFSRGMQQRLGLCRVLLHEPELLVLDEPYNALDGAGAELLDAALDDLRGRTFVVATHEPRRVERLATERVAFA
;
A
#
# COMPACT_ATOMS: atom_id res chain seq x y z
N MET A 1 -12.68 1.59 9.35
CA MET A 1 -12.33 0.91 10.63
C MET A 1 -11.74 -0.45 10.32
N VAL A 2 -10.63 -0.80 10.96
CA VAL A 2 -10.03 -2.15 10.91
C VAL A 2 -10.01 -2.70 12.33
N ARG A 3 -10.65 -3.85 12.55
CA ARG A 3 -10.68 -4.50 13.86
C ARG A 3 -10.35 -5.98 13.72
N ALA A 4 -9.43 -6.45 14.54
CA ALA A 4 -9.11 -7.87 14.66
C ALA A 4 -9.21 -8.32 16.13
N ARG A 5 -9.69 -9.55 16.34
CA ARG A 5 -9.75 -10.20 17.66
C ARG A 5 -9.23 -11.62 17.54
N ASN A 6 -8.24 -11.91 18.36
CA ASN A 6 -7.58 -13.22 18.44
C ASN A 6 -7.19 -13.75 17.05
N LEU A 7 -6.70 -12.84 16.19
CA LEU A 7 -6.37 -13.13 14.79
C LEU A 7 -5.14 -14.02 14.71
N ALA A 8 -5.21 -15.09 13.92
CA ALA A 8 -4.10 -16.00 13.70
C ALA A 8 -3.94 -16.35 12.23
N LYS A 9 -2.68 -16.58 11.82
CA LYS A 9 -2.35 -17.06 10.48
C LYS A 9 -1.30 -18.16 10.56
N ARG A 10 -1.60 -19.27 9.86
CA ARG A 10 -0.71 -20.42 9.68
C ARG A 10 -0.66 -20.81 8.20
N PHE A 11 0.44 -21.43 7.80
CA PHE A 11 0.59 -22.12 6.52
C PHE A 11 1.04 -23.55 6.82
N GLY A 12 0.13 -24.52 6.68
CA GLY A 12 0.35 -25.86 7.20
C GLY A 12 0.67 -25.79 8.70
N ASP A 13 1.79 -26.39 9.11
CA ASP A 13 2.24 -26.38 10.50
C ASP A 13 2.97 -25.10 10.92
N LYS A 14 3.39 -24.27 9.97
CA LYS A 14 4.11 -23.05 10.27
C LYS A 14 3.15 -21.96 10.76
N ARG A 15 3.28 -21.60 12.05
CA ARG A 15 2.61 -20.43 12.62
C ARG A 15 3.33 -19.14 12.17
N VAL A 16 2.57 -18.17 11.66
CA VAL A 16 3.10 -16.85 11.31
C VAL A 16 2.84 -15.87 12.45
N PHE A 17 1.59 -15.76 12.88
CA PHE A 17 1.20 -15.02 14.09
C PHE A 17 -0.03 -15.69 14.71
N ASP A 18 -0.24 -15.41 16.00
CA ASP A 18 -1.34 -16.00 16.77
C ASP A 18 -1.78 -15.02 17.87
N GLY A 19 -3.08 -14.89 18.06
CA GLY A 19 -3.64 -14.06 19.13
C GLY A 19 -3.50 -12.55 18.92
N LEU A 20 -3.42 -12.09 17.66
CA LEU A 20 -3.29 -10.65 17.38
C LEU A 20 -4.62 -9.94 17.57
N ASP A 21 -4.63 -8.95 18.45
CA ASP A 21 -5.72 -7.98 18.61
C ASP A 21 -5.30 -6.64 18.00
N LEU A 22 -6.23 -6.00 17.31
CA LEU A 22 -6.03 -4.69 16.66
C LEU A 22 -7.35 -3.93 16.66
N ASP A 23 -7.29 -2.63 16.94
CA ASP A 23 -8.41 -1.72 16.79
C ASP A 23 -7.89 -0.41 16.15
N LEU A 24 -8.06 -0.27 14.86
CA LEU A 24 -7.62 0.90 14.10
C LEU A 24 -8.85 1.66 13.61
N PRO A 25 -9.12 2.84 14.19
CA PRO A 25 -10.25 3.67 13.80
C PRO A 25 -10.07 4.23 12.37
N PRO A 26 -11.13 4.74 11.75
CA PRO A 26 -11.02 5.54 10.54
C PRO A 26 -10.04 6.70 10.73
N GLY A 27 -9.16 6.92 9.76
CA GLY A 27 -8.10 7.92 9.87
C GLY A 27 -6.89 7.52 10.72
N GLY A 28 -6.90 6.31 11.31
CA GLY A 28 -5.79 5.79 12.08
C GLY A 28 -4.62 5.36 11.19
N PHE A 29 -3.42 5.34 11.78
CA PHE A 29 -2.18 4.91 11.13
C PHE A 29 -1.53 3.79 11.94
N LEU A 30 -1.55 2.57 11.39
CA LEU A 30 -0.87 1.41 11.97
C LEU A 30 0.54 1.27 11.38
N LEU A 31 1.54 1.36 12.24
CA LEU A 31 2.92 1.05 11.90
C LEU A 31 3.25 -0.40 12.31
N VAL A 32 3.62 -1.22 11.32
CA VAL A 32 4.02 -2.61 11.52
C VAL A 32 5.53 -2.74 11.40
N THR A 33 6.18 -3.22 12.46
CA THR A 33 7.65 -3.38 12.51
C THR A 33 8.05 -4.81 12.83
N GLY A 34 9.30 -5.15 12.63
CA GLY A 34 9.87 -6.46 12.95
C GLY A 34 10.88 -6.93 11.90
N PRO A 35 11.64 -8.01 12.19
CA PRO A 35 12.65 -8.54 11.27
C PRO A 35 12.06 -9.11 9.99
N ASN A 36 12.94 -9.40 9.01
CA ASN A 36 12.52 -10.09 7.78
C ASN A 36 12.00 -11.49 8.11
N GLY A 37 10.88 -11.87 7.45
CA GLY A 37 10.25 -13.17 7.67
C GLY A 37 9.39 -13.28 8.93
N SER A 38 9.26 -12.25 9.75
CA SER A 38 8.46 -12.26 10.99
C SER A 38 6.94 -12.32 10.78
N GLY A 39 6.47 -12.06 9.56
CA GLY A 39 5.03 -12.13 9.26
C GLY A 39 4.37 -10.81 8.87
N LYS A 40 5.12 -9.69 8.79
CA LYS A 40 4.59 -8.36 8.42
C LYS A 40 3.78 -8.41 7.12
N THR A 41 4.41 -8.85 6.03
CA THR A 41 3.75 -9.01 4.72
C THR A 41 2.50 -9.89 4.79
N THR A 42 2.53 -10.96 5.62
CA THR A 42 1.37 -11.83 5.79
C THR A 42 0.23 -11.11 6.49
N LEU A 43 0.50 -10.36 7.54
CA LEU A 43 -0.50 -9.51 8.19
C LEU A 43 -1.08 -8.50 7.19
N LEU A 44 -0.22 -7.79 6.47
CA LEU A 44 -0.66 -6.80 5.49
C LEU A 44 -1.54 -7.43 4.40
N ARG A 45 -1.19 -8.63 3.90
CA ARG A 45 -2.03 -9.35 2.93
C ARG A 45 -3.39 -9.76 3.51
N VAL A 46 -3.45 -10.12 4.80
CA VAL A 46 -4.72 -10.42 5.48
C VAL A 46 -5.56 -9.15 5.58
N LEU A 47 -4.97 -8.02 5.99
CA LEU A 47 -5.67 -6.73 6.09
C LEU A 47 -6.06 -6.15 4.72
N ALA A 48 -5.32 -6.46 3.67
CA ALA A 48 -5.65 -6.11 2.28
C ALA A 48 -6.66 -7.09 1.63
N GLN A 49 -7.19 -8.06 2.38
CA GLN A 49 -8.12 -9.09 1.88
C GLN A 49 -7.55 -9.94 0.74
N LEU A 50 -6.22 -10.10 0.71
CA LEU A 50 -5.50 -10.96 -0.26
C LEU A 50 -5.22 -12.35 0.31
N ALA A 51 -5.41 -12.54 1.62
CA ALA A 51 -5.29 -13.83 2.29
C ALA A 51 -6.31 -13.91 3.42
N ALA A 52 -6.94 -15.07 3.59
CA ALA A 52 -7.83 -15.29 4.72
C ALA A 52 -7.01 -15.57 6.00
N PRO A 53 -7.44 -15.10 7.18
CA PRO A 53 -6.90 -15.58 8.44
C PRO A 53 -7.22 -17.06 8.63
N THR A 54 -6.44 -17.74 9.51
CA THR A 54 -6.73 -19.13 9.87
C THR A 54 -7.74 -19.19 11.01
N ARG A 55 -7.72 -18.22 11.92
CA ARG A 55 -8.61 -18.14 13.10
C ARG A 55 -8.75 -16.66 13.50
N GLY A 56 -9.78 -16.37 14.28
CA GLY A 56 -10.09 -15.05 14.83
C GLY A 56 -11.13 -14.30 14.01
N GLU A 57 -11.52 -13.16 14.53
CA GLU A 57 -12.49 -12.27 13.88
C GLU A 57 -11.77 -11.11 13.23
N LEU A 58 -12.21 -10.72 12.05
CA LEU A 58 -11.63 -9.62 11.28
C LEU A 58 -12.74 -8.79 10.63
N VAL A 59 -12.79 -7.50 10.97
CA VAL A 59 -13.70 -6.52 10.39
C VAL A 59 -12.86 -5.54 9.56
N LEU A 60 -13.17 -5.43 8.28
CA LEU A 60 -12.48 -4.58 7.31
C LEU A 60 -13.49 -3.77 6.50
N PRO A 61 -13.10 -2.64 5.92
CA PRO A 61 -13.91 -1.96 4.92
C PRO A 61 -14.10 -2.84 3.68
N PRO A 62 -15.07 -2.54 2.80
CA PRO A 62 -15.24 -3.24 1.53
C PRO A 62 -13.95 -3.25 0.71
N ARG A 63 -13.71 -4.33 -0.05
CA ARG A 63 -12.47 -4.50 -0.82
C ARG A 63 -12.23 -3.40 -1.85
N GLU A 64 -13.31 -2.84 -2.39
CA GLU A 64 -13.29 -1.79 -3.42
C GLU A 64 -12.65 -0.49 -2.95
N VAL A 65 -12.63 -0.26 -1.63
CA VAL A 65 -12.01 0.93 -1.01
C VAL A 65 -10.67 0.63 -0.34
N VAL A 66 -10.07 -0.53 -0.64
CA VAL A 66 -8.77 -0.93 -0.12
C VAL A 66 -7.71 -0.82 -1.21
N GLY A 67 -6.67 -0.04 -0.95
CA GLY A 67 -5.47 0.06 -1.79
C GLY A 67 -4.33 -0.77 -1.20
N TYR A 68 -3.68 -1.59 -2.03
CA TYR A 68 -2.53 -2.39 -1.61
C TYR A 68 -1.34 -2.21 -2.55
N ILE A 69 -0.17 -1.94 -1.97
CA ILE A 69 1.12 -2.07 -2.63
C ILE A 69 2.00 -3.03 -1.83
N GLY A 70 2.55 -4.03 -2.50
CA GLY A 70 3.50 -4.98 -1.95
C GLY A 70 4.91 -4.71 -2.46
N HIS A 71 5.80 -5.70 -2.30
CA HIS A 71 7.17 -5.62 -2.81
C HIS A 71 7.25 -5.39 -4.33
N GLU A 72 6.27 -5.92 -5.06
CA GLU A 72 6.14 -5.70 -6.50
C GLU A 72 5.03 -4.67 -6.75
N PRO A 73 5.30 -3.64 -7.56
CA PRO A 73 4.33 -2.55 -7.81
C PRO A 73 3.13 -2.98 -8.64
N LEU A 74 3.12 -4.22 -9.18
CA LEU A 74 2.05 -4.82 -10.00
C LEU A 74 1.65 -3.90 -11.17
N VAL A 75 2.63 -3.51 -11.97
CA VAL A 75 2.47 -2.73 -13.20
C VAL A 75 2.89 -3.56 -14.42
N TYR A 76 2.23 -3.35 -15.54
CA TYR A 76 2.54 -4.02 -16.81
C TYR A 76 3.75 -3.37 -17.45
N ARG A 77 4.86 -4.12 -17.58
CA ARG A 77 6.14 -3.61 -18.06
C ARG A 77 6.12 -3.28 -19.55
N GLU A 78 5.26 -3.93 -20.32
CA GLU A 78 5.12 -3.71 -21.76
C GLU A 78 4.26 -2.49 -22.11
N LEU A 79 3.52 -1.97 -21.14
CA LEU A 79 2.71 -0.77 -21.27
C LEU A 79 3.49 0.46 -20.82
N THR A 80 3.05 1.62 -21.27
CA THR A 80 3.49 2.93 -20.77
C THR A 80 2.80 3.25 -19.42
N PRO A 81 3.27 4.20 -18.61
CA PRO A 81 2.57 4.70 -17.43
C PRO A 81 1.14 5.12 -17.71
N LEU A 82 0.94 5.87 -18.81
CA LEU A 82 -0.38 6.35 -19.19
C LEU A 82 -1.34 5.20 -19.51
N GLU A 83 -0.88 4.17 -20.24
CA GLU A 83 -1.66 2.97 -20.54
C GLU A 83 -1.94 2.14 -19.30
N ASN A 84 -0.93 1.93 -18.44
CA ASN A 84 -1.11 1.24 -17.16
C ASN A 84 -2.21 1.88 -16.32
N LEU A 85 -2.08 3.17 -16.04
CA LEU A 85 -3.03 3.86 -15.18
C LEU A 85 -4.41 3.97 -15.83
N THR A 86 -4.49 4.16 -17.15
CA THR A 86 -5.76 4.18 -17.89
C THR A 86 -6.47 2.83 -17.81
N LEU A 87 -5.73 1.71 -17.90
CA LEU A 87 -6.27 0.36 -17.75
C LEU A 87 -6.86 0.19 -16.34
N PHE A 88 -6.08 0.48 -15.29
CA PHE A 88 -6.54 0.35 -13.92
C PHE A 88 -7.69 1.32 -13.59
N ALA A 89 -7.65 2.55 -14.10
CA ALA A 89 -8.74 3.51 -13.92
C ALA A 89 -10.06 3.03 -14.53
N ARG A 90 -10.01 2.28 -15.64
CA ARG A 90 -11.18 1.62 -16.23
C ARG A 90 -11.68 0.47 -15.34
N LEU A 91 -10.77 -0.39 -14.88
CA LEU A 91 -11.10 -1.52 -14.01
C LEU A 91 -11.74 -1.06 -12.69
N TYR A 92 -11.23 0.01 -12.11
CA TYR A 92 -11.75 0.61 -10.88
C TYR A 92 -12.95 1.55 -11.11
N ARG A 93 -13.35 1.75 -12.37
CA ARG A 93 -14.46 2.65 -12.75
C ARG A 93 -14.25 4.09 -12.24
N VAL A 94 -13.01 4.56 -12.26
CA VAL A 94 -12.66 5.92 -11.81
C VAL A 94 -13.37 6.95 -12.69
N PRO A 95 -14.14 7.89 -12.11
CA PRO A 95 -14.69 9.03 -12.86
C PRO A 95 -13.57 9.95 -13.31
N GLU A 96 -13.80 10.72 -14.39
CA GLU A 96 -12.83 11.70 -14.93
C GLU A 96 -11.39 11.14 -15.00
N ARG A 97 -11.26 9.87 -15.36
CA ARG A 97 -10.01 9.11 -15.31
C ARG A 97 -8.82 9.78 -15.97
N GLY A 98 -9.03 10.55 -17.04
CA GLY A 98 -7.95 11.27 -17.73
C GLY A 98 -7.29 12.32 -16.84
N ALA A 99 -8.09 13.15 -16.19
CA ALA A 99 -7.61 14.17 -15.25
C ALA A 99 -6.93 13.51 -14.05
N ARG A 100 -7.53 12.46 -13.49
CA ARG A 100 -6.99 11.72 -12.35
C ARG A 100 -5.64 11.07 -12.64
N VAL A 101 -5.52 10.42 -13.79
CA VAL A 101 -4.27 9.80 -14.24
C VAL A 101 -3.19 10.86 -14.45
N GLY A 102 -3.51 11.97 -15.12
CA GLY A 102 -2.57 13.08 -15.34
C GLY A 102 -2.03 13.64 -14.04
N MET A 103 -2.93 13.99 -13.12
CA MET A 103 -2.59 14.51 -11.79
C MET A 103 -1.64 13.58 -11.02
N LEU A 104 -1.91 12.27 -11.01
CA LEU A 104 -1.06 11.30 -10.30
C LEU A 104 0.32 11.16 -10.95
N LEU A 105 0.39 11.13 -12.28
CA LEU A 105 1.67 11.08 -12.99
C LEU A 105 2.52 12.34 -12.74
N GLU A 106 1.90 13.52 -12.70
CA GLU A 106 2.57 14.76 -12.33
C GLU A 106 3.06 14.73 -10.89
N ARG A 107 2.18 14.38 -9.94
CA ARG A 107 2.48 14.30 -8.51
C ARG A 107 3.68 13.39 -8.19
N PHE A 108 3.78 12.26 -8.86
CA PHE A 108 4.88 11.30 -8.65
C PHE A 108 6.06 11.48 -9.62
N GLY A 109 6.12 12.60 -10.36
CA GLY A 109 7.23 12.95 -11.24
C GLY A 109 7.41 12.00 -12.41
N LEU A 110 6.32 11.43 -12.93
CA LEU A 110 6.32 10.48 -14.04
C LEU A 110 5.70 11.05 -15.31
N TRP A 111 5.22 12.30 -15.29
CA TRP A 111 4.56 12.91 -16.44
C TRP A 111 5.46 12.99 -17.69
N GLY A 112 6.73 13.34 -17.50
CA GLY A 112 7.70 13.42 -18.60
C GLY A 112 7.93 12.08 -19.31
N ALA A 113 7.85 10.97 -18.55
CA ALA A 113 8.06 9.61 -19.06
C ALA A 113 6.74 8.85 -19.35
N ARG A 114 5.61 9.55 -19.41
CA ARG A 114 4.28 8.93 -19.52
C ARG A 114 4.05 8.07 -20.76
N HIS A 115 4.88 8.26 -21.80
CA HIS A 115 4.84 7.52 -23.06
C HIS A 115 5.97 6.51 -23.24
N ASP A 116 6.91 6.44 -22.28
CA ASP A 116 7.99 5.46 -22.30
C ASP A 116 7.50 4.12 -21.77
N ARG A 117 8.04 3.02 -22.27
CA ARG A 117 7.67 1.70 -21.75
C ARG A 117 8.17 1.50 -20.30
N VAL A 118 7.33 0.96 -19.44
CA VAL A 118 7.69 0.67 -18.03
C VAL A 118 8.86 -0.32 -17.95
N SER A 119 9.10 -1.14 -18.96
CA SER A 119 10.28 -2.02 -19.04
C SER A 119 11.62 -1.26 -18.98
N THR A 120 11.65 0.03 -19.37
CA THR A 120 12.85 0.88 -19.31
C THR A 120 13.00 1.62 -17.99
N PHE A 121 12.02 1.52 -17.09
CA PHE A 121 11.98 2.25 -15.83
C PHE A 121 12.95 1.67 -14.80
N SER A 122 13.56 2.56 -14.02
CA SER A 122 14.24 2.16 -12.79
C SER A 122 13.24 1.56 -11.80
N ARG A 123 13.73 0.81 -10.82
CA ARG A 123 12.88 0.25 -9.75
C ARG A 123 12.10 1.34 -9.00
N GLY A 124 12.73 2.48 -8.74
CA GLY A 124 12.07 3.62 -8.09
C GLY A 124 10.95 4.23 -8.94
N MET A 125 11.13 4.34 -10.27
CA MET A 125 10.06 4.78 -11.17
C MET A 125 8.90 3.78 -11.19
N GLN A 126 9.19 2.47 -11.21
CA GLN A 126 8.15 1.43 -11.15
C GLN A 126 7.40 1.48 -9.82
N GLN A 127 8.09 1.71 -8.71
CA GLN A 127 7.48 1.86 -7.38
C GLN A 127 6.55 3.08 -7.33
N ARG A 128 7.00 4.23 -7.84
CA ARG A 128 6.17 5.44 -7.94
C ARG A 128 4.93 5.22 -8.82
N LEU A 129 5.06 4.49 -9.93
CA LEU A 129 3.92 4.12 -10.76
C LEU A 129 2.95 3.18 -10.02
N GLY A 130 3.47 2.23 -9.22
CA GLY A 130 2.67 1.39 -8.34
C GLY A 130 1.88 2.20 -7.31
N LEU A 131 2.48 3.25 -6.74
CA LEU A 131 1.78 4.19 -5.85
C LEU A 131 0.67 4.94 -6.59
N CYS A 132 0.93 5.45 -7.81
CA CYS A 132 -0.12 6.06 -8.64
C CYS A 132 -1.30 5.09 -8.84
N ARG A 133 -1.02 3.81 -9.18
CA ARG A 133 -2.04 2.79 -9.37
C ARG A 133 -2.91 2.59 -8.14
N VAL A 134 -2.29 2.50 -6.96
CA VAL A 134 -3.01 2.30 -5.70
C VAL A 134 -3.88 3.49 -5.34
N LEU A 135 -3.46 4.70 -5.68
CA LEU A 135 -4.18 5.94 -5.36
C LEU A 135 -5.28 6.30 -6.38
N LEU A 136 -5.37 5.60 -7.51
CA LEU A 136 -6.33 5.91 -8.58
C LEU A 136 -7.78 5.96 -8.11
N HIS A 137 -8.21 4.99 -7.31
CA HIS A 137 -9.60 4.80 -6.88
C HIS A 137 -9.90 5.41 -5.50
N GLU A 138 -8.99 6.27 -5.01
CA GLU A 138 -9.14 7.00 -3.73
C GLU A 138 -9.47 6.11 -2.53
N PRO A 139 -8.64 5.10 -2.25
CA PRO A 139 -8.94 4.13 -1.20
C PRO A 139 -9.12 4.79 0.17
N GLU A 140 -10.00 4.23 1.01
CA GLU A 140 -10.19 4.62 2.41
C GLU A 140 -9.16 3.94 3.32
N LEU A 141 -8.72 2.72 2.95
CA LEU A 141 -7.68 1.96 3.63
C LEU A 141 -6.51 1.75 2.66
N LEU A 142 -5.35 2.24 3.03
CA LEU A 142 -4.09 2.03 2.32
C LEU A 142 -3.21 1.05 3.09
N VAL A 143 -2.87 -0.06 2.47
CA VAL A 143 -1.99 -1.09 3.03
C VAL A 143 -0.70 -1.10 2.20
N LEU A 144 0.39 -0.65 2.80
CA LEU A 144 1.66 -0.38 2.13
C LEU A 144 2.76 -1.27 2.74
N ASP A 145 3.29 -2.20 1.93
CA ASP A 145 4.34 -3.12 2.33
C ASP A 145 5.69 -2.66 1.76
N GLU A 146 6.53 -2.12 2.61
CA GLU A 146 7.83 -1.53 2.29
C GLU A 146 7.75 -0.45 1.17
N PRO A 147 6.87 0.57 1.31
CA PRO A 147 6.59 1.50 0.22
C PRO A 147 7.79 2.38 -0.16
N TYR A 148 8.80 2.52 0.71
CA TYR A 148 10.04 3.26 0.45
C TYR A 148 11.09 2.44 -0.29
N ASN A 149 10.91 1.12 -0.40
CA ASN A 149 11.87 0.25 -1.08
C ASN A 149 12.10 0.74 -2.51
N ALA A 150 13.39 0.79 -2.89
CA ALA A 150 13.84 1.24 -4.19
C ALA A 150 13.57 2.72 -4.54
N LEU A 151 13.00 3.52 -3.64
CA LEU A 151 12.90 4.97 -3.82
C LEU A 151 14.24 5.63 -3.50
N ASP A 152 14.63 6.59 -4.32
CA ASP A 152 15.68 7.56 -4.01
C ASP A 152 15.12 8.65 -3.06
N GLY A 153 16.00 9.57 -2.62
CA GLY A 153 15.61 10.64 -1.70
C GLY A 153 14.41 11.45 -2.22
N ALA A 154 14.42 11.82 -3.48
CA ALA A 154 13.34 12.59 -4.11
C ALA A 154 12.04 11.78 -4.18
N GLY A 155 12.13 10.49 -4.54
CA GLY A 155 10.96 9.59 -4.54
C GLY A 155 10.36 9.37 -3.16
N ALA A 156 11.22 9.28 -2.13
CA ALA A 156 10.78 9.16 -0.74
C ALA A 156 10.07 10.44 -0.24
N GLU A 157 10.57 11.62 -0.60
CA GLU A 157 9.91 12.91 -0.30
C GLU A 157 8.54 13.03 -0.96
N LEU A 158 8.39 12.56 -2.21
CA LEU A 158 7.10 12.52 -2.89
C LEU A 158 6.10 11.60 -2.19
N LEU A 159 6.58 10.46 -1.66
CA LEU A 159 5.73 9.58 -0.85
C LEU A 159 5.36 10.21 0.49
N ASP A 160 6.32 10.82 1.19
CA ASP A 160 6.07 11.52 2.46
C ASP A 160 5.00 12.61 2.28
N ALA A 161 5.12 13.45 1.24
CA ALA A 161 4.12 14.46 0.89
C ALA A 161 2.76 13.83 0.56
N ALA A 162 2.75 12.69 -0.16
CA ALA A 162 1.51 12.00 -0.47
C ALA A 162 0.80 11.46 0.78
N LEU A 163 1.54 10.92 1.75
CA LEU A 163 0.97 10.44 3.02
C LEU A 163 0.42 11.60 3.86
N ASP A 164 1.13 12.74 3.88
CA ASP A 164 0.68 13.94 4.59
C ASP A 164 -0.61 14.51 3.99
N ASP A 165 -0.73 14.59 2.66
CA ASP A 165 -1.94 15.08 1.99
C ASP A 165 -3.15 14.16 2.14
N LEU A 166 -2.89 12.86 2.36
CA LEU A 166 -3.94 11.86 2.56
C LEU A 166 -4.29 11.67 4.05
N ARG A 167 -3.89 12.58 4.94
CA ARG A 167 -4.31 12.55 6.34
C ARG A 167 -5.83 12.48 6.44
N GLY A 168 -6.31 11.59 7.31
CA GLY A 168 -7.74 11.25 7.44
C GLY A 168 -8.13 9.95 6.72
N ARG A 169 -7.27 9.41 5.83
CA ARG A 169 -7.38 8.03 5.39
C ARG A 169 -6.77 7.09 6.42
N THR A 170 -7.18 5.84 6.39
CA THR A 170 -6.62 4.81 7.27
C THR A 170 -5.40 4.16 6.60
N PHE A 171 -4.31 4.04 7.35
CA PHE A 171 -3.07 3.46 6.85
C PHE A 171 -2.63 2.24 7.65
N VAL A 172 -2.09 1.24 6.95
CA VAL A 172 -1.29 0.16 7.52
C VAL A 172 0.02 0.12 6.75
N VAL A 173 1.13 0.41 7.43
CA VAL A 173 2.44 0.52 6.79
C VAL A 173 3.43 -0.41 7.48
N ALA A 174 4.03 -1.32 6.71
CA ALA A 174 5.21 -2.05 7.13
C ALA A 174 6.44 -1.40 6.48
N THR A 175 7.45 -1.07 7.28
CA THR A 175 8.68 -0.46 6.75
C THR A 175 9.90 -0.74 7.63
N HIS A 176 11.06 -0.82 6.98
CA HIS A 176 12.37 -0.81 7.63
C HIS A 176 12.88 0.59 7.96
N GLU A 177 12.19 1.63 7.50
CA GLU A 177 12.47 3.05 7.78
C GLU A 177 11.38 3.69 8.66
N PRO A 178 11.13 3.18 9.89
CA PRO A 178 10.01 3.63 10.71
C PRO A 178 10.07 5.13 11.05
N ARG A 179 11.28 5.71 11.12
CA ARG A 179 11.49 7.14 11.43
C ARG A 179 10.76 8.08 10.48
N ARG A 180 10.54 7.68 9.22
CA ARG A 180 9.82 8.50 8.22
C ARG A 180 8.34 8.67 8.57
N VAL A 181 7.73 7.63 9.14
CA VAL A 181 6.28 7.56 9.35
C VAL A 181 5.86 7.48 10.81
N GLU A 182 6.80 7.30 11.74
CA GLU A 182 6.47 7.11 13.16
C GLU A 182 5.70 8.29 13.77
N ARG A 183 5.90 9.51 13.25
CA ARG A 183 5.13 10.72 13.65
C ARG A 183 3.65 10.65 13.27
N LEU A 184 3.29 9.79 12.31
CA LEU A 184 1.91 9.57 11.84
C LEU A 184 1.24 8.41 12.58
N ALA A 185 2.03 7.53 13.21
CA ALA A 185 1.54 6.30 13.81
C ALA A 185 0.66 6.57 15.04
N THR A 186 -0.59 6.13 14.97
CA THR A 186 -1.53 6.11 16.09
C THR A 186 -1.50 4.77 16.82
N GLU A 187 -1.16 3.70 16.10
CA GLU A 187 -1.08 2.33 16.58
C GLU A 187 0.21 1.67 16.10
N ARG A 188 0.73 0.70 16.86
CA ARG A 188 1.94 -0.04 16.52
C ARG A 188 1.78 -1.52 16.78
N VAL A 189 2.24 -2.33 15.83
CA VAL A 189 2.39 -3.78 15.99
C VAL A 189 3.85 -4.13 15.71
N ALA A 190 4.51 -4.74 16.68
CA ALA A 190 5.88 -5.21 16.54
C ALA A 190 5.90 -6.73 16.52
N PHE A 191 6.42 -7.29 15.45
CA PHE A 191 6.74 -8.71 15.36
C PHE A 191 8.14 -8.97 15.92
N ALA A 192 8.26 -10.07 16.64
CA ALA A 192 9.53 -10.55 17.18
C ALA A 192 10.22 -11.54 16.21
#